data_000eb276feaac6ed9a539e7bf003953c
#
_entry.id   000eb276feaac6ed9a539e7bf003953c
#
_cell.length_a   1.000
_cell.length_b   1.000
_cell.length_c   1.000
_cell.angle_alpha   90.00
_cell.angle_beta   90.00
_cell.angle_gamma   90.00
#
_symmetry.space_group_name_H-M   'P 1'
#
loop_
_entity.id
_entity.type
_entity.pdbx_description
1 polymer ?
#
loop_
_entity_poly.entity_id
_entity_poly.type
_entity_poly.pdbx_seq_one_letter_code
_entity_poly.pdbx_strand_id
1 'polypeptide(L)'
;RRYELIDWAVSNQSIVIEDDYDSELRYFGKPVPALQGLDRHDRVVYLGTFSSTLFPAIKISYMVLPESMAEIFREIKNEYTQTCSKAEQLTLAFFMEDGYYYTGIRKLRGLYAQKLNAVLQAFAAYGGGIAAPLNTHSGINLTVKVRSKKKADRLCAEAKSIGLQLIPLSEITDQETSALSFYY
;
A
#
# COMPACT_ATOMS: atom_id res chain seq x y z
N ARG A 1 2.91 18.91 2.93
CA ARG A 1 1.85 18.17 2.19
C ARG A 1 0.84 17.49 3.11
N ARG A 2 1.25 16.65 4.12
CA ARG A 2 0.29 15.94 4.99
C ARG A 2 -0.54 16.90 5.83
N TYR A 3 0.08 17.86 6.50
CA TYR A 3 -0.63 18.89 7.25
C TYR A 3 -1.48 19.78 6.33
N GLU A 4 -0.97 20.16 5.16
CA GLU A 4 -1.73 20.93 4.16
C GLU A 4 -3.02 20.21 3.72
N LEU A 5 -2.99 18.86 3.62
CA LEU A 5 -4.17 18.08 3.30
C LEU A 5 -5.18 18.06 4.46
N ILE A 6 -4.71 17.94 5.70
CA ILE A 6 -5.57 18.02 6.89
C ILE A 6 -6.18 19.41 6.98
N ASP A 7 -5.39 20.48 6.83
CA ASP A 7 -5.85 21.86 6.86
C ASP A 7 -6.89 22.13 5.75
N TRP A 8 -6.65 21.57 4.55
CA TRP A 8 -7.62 21.63 3.44
C TRP A 8 -8.94 20.93 3.82
N ALA A 9 -8.87 19.74 4.40
CA ALA A 9 -10.06 18.99 4.81
C ALA A 9 -10.86 19.75 5.88
N VAL A 10 -10.18 20.37 6.83
CA VAL A 10 -10.81 21.22 7.85
C VAL A 10 -11.51 22.42 7.20
N SER A 11 -10.79 23.15 6.34
CA SER A 11 -11.30 24.36 5.68
C SER A 11 -12.49 24.09 4.77
N ASN A 12 -12.55 22.89 4.16
CA ASN A 12 -13.62 22.48 3.25
C ASN A 12 -14.68 21.60 3.92
N GLN A 13 -14.63 21.42 5.24
CA GLN A 13 -15.54 20.54 5.98
C GLN A 13 -15.62 19.12 5.39
N SER A 14 -14.50 18.65 4.81
CA SER A 14 -14.41 17.37 4.13
C SER A 14 -13.79 16.30 5.01
N ILE A 15 -13.99 15.04 4.65
CA ILE A 15 -13.35 13.88 5.27
C ILE A 15 -12.30 13.33 4.30
N VAL A 16 -11.14 12.98 4.82
CA VAL A 16 -10.09 12.26 4.11
C VAL A 16 -10.17 10.79 4.48
N ILE A 17 -10.22 9.91 3.50
CA ILE A 17 -10.08 8.47 3.70
C ILE A 17 -8.63 8.10 3.35
N GLU A 18 -7.86 7.70 4.36
CA GLU A 18 -6.49 7.20 4.21
C GLU A 18 -6.52 5.68 4.06
N ASP A 19 -6.31 5.19 2.85
CA ASP A 19 -6.19 3.76 2.57
C ASP A 19 -4.72 3.35 2.66
N ASP A 20 -4.39 2.60 3.71
CA ASP A 20 -3.03 2.18 4.04
C ASP A 20 -2.93 0.65 4.05
N TYR A 21 -2.57 0.10 2.91
CA TYR A 21 -2.54 -1.36 2.72
C TYR A 21 -1.13 -1.99 2.80
N ASP A 22 -0.05 -1.19 2.81
CA ASP A 22 1.33 -1.71 2.73
C ASP A 22 2.38 -0.92 3.54
N SER A 23 1.96 -0.04 4.45
CA SER A 23 2.90 0.78 5.25
C SER A 23 3.87 -0.04 6.10
N GLU A 24 3.47 -1.22 6.52
CA GLU A 24 4.35 -2.16 7.23
C GLU A 24 5.51 -2.64 6.35
N LEU A 25 5.36 -2.62 5.02
CA LEU A 25 6.36 -3.05 4.04
C LEU A 25 7.27 -1.91 3.58
N ARG A 26 7.60 -1.01 4.48
CA ARG A 26 8.60 0.04 4.25
C ARG A 26 9.98 -0.45 4.68
N TYR A 27 10.92 -0.48 3.73
CA TYR A 27 12.25 -1.08 3.94
C TYR A 27 13.31 -0.07 4.27
N PHE A 28 13.25 1.11 3.65
CA PHE A 28 14.27 2.14 3.76
C PHE A 28 13.66 3.48 4.20
N GLY A 29 14.46 4.27 4.89
CA GLY A 29 14.07 5.58 5.38
C GLY A 29 13.35 5.56 6.72
N LYS A 30 12.92 6.74 7.17
CA LYS A 30 12.16 6.89 8.42
C LYS A 30 10.70 6.47 8.22
N PRO A 31 10.04 5.90 9.24
CA PRO A 31 8.61 5.69 9.20
C PRO A 31 7.88 6.98 8.88
N VAL A 32 6.86 6.88 8.05
CA VAL A 32 5.97 8.02 7.74
C VAL A 32 4.72 7.84 8.60
N PRO A 33 4.39 8.79 9.48
CA PRO A 33 3.19 8.66 10.31
C PRO A 33 1.94 8.71 9.43
N ALA A 34 0.91 7.96 9.82
CA ALA A 34 -0.39 8.04 9.18
C ALA A 34 -0.98 9.46 9.30
N LEU A 35 -1.82 9.85 8.35
CA LEU A 35 -2.57 11.12 8.44
C LEU A 35 -3.47 11.12 9.66
N GLN A 36 -4.12 9.98 9.92
CA GLN A 36 -4.98 9.79 11.09
C GLN A 36 -4.23 10.08 12.40
N GLY A 37 -2.98 9.61 12.54
CA GLY A 37 -2.16 9.88 13.72
C GLY A 37 -1.67 11.34 13.85
N LEU A 38 -1.78 12.14 12.78
CA LEU A 38 -1.46 13.57 12.76
C LEU A 38 -2.70 14.46 12.92
N ASP A 39 -3.88 13.89 12.65
CA ASP A 39 -5.15 14.61 12.68
C ASP A 39 -5.57 14.92 14.13
N ARG A 40 -5.96 16.17 14.36
CA ARG A 40 -6.50 16.69 15.64
C ARG A 40 -7.89 17.31 15.46
N HIS A 41 -8.49 17.10 14.30
CA HIS A 41 -9.69 17.81 13.88
C HIS A 41 -10.84 16.87 13.46
N ASP A 42 -10.70 15.56 13.72
CA ASP A 42 -11.70 14.55 13.37
C ASP A 42 -12.04 14.53 11.86
N ARG A 43 -11.00 14.60 11.00
CA ARG A 43 -11.16 14.66 9.54
C ARG A 43 -10.62 13.45 8.79
N VAL A 44 -9.91 12.54 9.47
CA VAL A 44 -9.27 11.42 8.79
C VAL A 44 -9.83 10.09 9.26
N VAL A 45 -10.40 9.33 8.32
CA VAL A 45 -10.75 7.91 8.47
C VAL A 45 -9.57 7.10 7.97
N TYR A 46 -9.03 6.19 8.79
CA TYR A 46 -7.95 5.31 8.41
C TYR A 46 -8.46 3.90 8.10
N LEU A 47 -8.04 3.34 6.97
CA LEU A 47 -8.32 1.96 6.57
C LEU A 47 -7.02 1.16 6.56
N GLY A 48 -7.03 0.01 7.22
CA GLY A 48 -5.90 -0.91 7.25
C GLY A 48 -6.34 -2.33 6.96
N THR A 49 -5.40 -3.18 6.55
CA THR A 49 -5.65 -4.58 6.23
C THR A 49 -4.52 -5.49 6.67
N PHE A 50 -4.86 -6.72 7.05
CA PHE A 50 -3.87 -7.77 7.35
C PHE A 50 -3.53 -8.63 6.13
N SER A 51 -4.25 -8.47 5.02
CA SER A 51 -4.08 -9.32 3.82
C SER A 51 -2.72 -9.14 3.14
N SER A 52 -2.10 -7.97 3.25
CA SER A 52 -0.79 -7.69 2.66
C SER A 52 0.38 -8.23 3.47
N THR A 53 0.20 -8.38 4.79
CA THR A 53 1.27 -8.74 5.74
C THR A 53 1.20 -10.18 6.24
N LEU A 54 0.04 -10.82 6.15
CA LEU A 54 -0.14 -12.23 6.47
C LEU A 54 -0.22 -13.07 5.20
N PHE A 55 -1.44 -13.26 4.69
CA PHE A 55 -1.66 -13.97 3.43
C PHE A 55 -2.99 -13.50 2.81
N PRO A 56 -3.10 -13.51 1.47
CA PRO A 56 -4.26 -12.91 0.79
C PRO A 56 -5.61 -13.57 1.08
N ALA A 57 -5.62 -14.79 1.62
CA ALA A 57 -6.86 -15.47 1.99
C ALA A 57 -7.46 -14.94 3.29
N ILE A 58 -6.67 -14.33 4.18
CA ILE A 58 -7.20 -13.65 5.36
C ILE A 58 -7.85 -12.33 4.93
N LYS A 59 -9.17 -12.26 5.03
CA LYS A 59 -9.97 -11.12 4.61
C LYS A 59 -10.37 -10.25 5.80
N ILE A 60 -9.37 -9.90 6.62
CA ILE A 60 -9.56 -9.01 7.77
C ILE A 60 -8.99 -7.64 7.43
N SER A 61 -9.87 -6.66 7.45
CA SER A 61 -9.52 -5.24 7.39
C SER A 61 -10.11 -4.52 8.59
N TYR A 62 -9.57 -3.38 8.91
CA TYR A 62 -10.05 -2.56 10.02
C TYR A 62 -10.12 -1.09 9.63
N MET A 63 -10.94 -0.36 10.36
CA MET A 63 -11.14 1.06 10.16
C MET A 63 -10.98 1.78 11.50
N VAL A 64 -10.22 2.87 11.51
CA VAL A 64 -10.13 3.78 12.63
C VAL A 64 -10.95 5.02 12.27
N LEU A 65 -12.04 5.21 12.98
CA LEU A 65 -12.95 6.33 12.78
C LEU A 65 -12.55 7.52 13.65
N PRO A 66 -12.72 8.76 13.18
CA PRO A 66 -12.81 9.94 14.03
C PRO A 66 -13.86 9.75 15.14
N GLU A 67 -13.67 10.42 16.29
CA GLU A 67 -14.53 10.20 17.45
C GLU A 67 -16.01 10.52 17.15
N SER A 68 -16.27 11.62 16.46
CA SER A 68 -17.62 12.00 16.03
C SER A 68 -18.30 10.95 15.16
N MET A 69 -17.57 10.31 14.25
CA MET A 69 -18.10 9.22 13.43
C MET A 69 -18.24 7.90 14.21
N ALA A 70 -17.32 7.63 15.15
CA ALA A 70 -17.39 6.45 15.99
C ALA A 70 -18.64 6.47 16.90
N GLU A 71 -19.06 7.65 17.35
CA GLU A 71 -20.30 7.83 18.10
C GLU A 71 -21.53 7.45 17.25
N ILE A 72 -21.64 8.00 16.05
CA ILE A 72 -22.72 7.67 15.11
C ILE A 72 -22.69 6.16 14.79
N PHE A 73 -21.51 5.60 14.54
CA PHE A 73 -21.39 4.17 14.25
C PHE A 73 -21.83 3.28 15.40
N ARG A 74 -21.61 3.66 16.66
CA ARG A 74 -22.10 2.90 17.83
C ARG A 74 -23.61 2.79 17.86
N GLU A 75 -24.34 3.79 17.37
CA GLU A 75 -25.82 3.76 17.30
C GLU A 75 -26.32 2.80 16.23
N ILE A 76 -25.67 2.78 15.06
CA ILE A 76 -26.14 2.01 13.90
C ILE A 76 -25.46 0.65 13.73
N LYS A 77 -24.41 0.34 14.50
CA LYS A 77 -23.60 -0.91 14.32
C LYS A 77 -24.42 -2.20 14.34
N ASN A 78 -25.55 -2.21 15.05
CA ASN A 78 -26.41 -3.40 15.15
C ASN A 78 -27.24 -3.63 13.88
N GLU A 79 -27.30 -2.67 12.97
CA GLU A 79 -27.96 -2.79 11.66
C GLU A 79 -27.06 -3.50 10.64
N TYR A 80 -25.77 -3.65 10.95
CA TYR A 80 -24.79 -4.26 10.08
C TYR A 80 -24.36 -5.64 10.59
N THR A 81 -24.28 -6.58 9.66
CA THR A 81 -23.76 -7.92 9.95
C THR A 81 -22.24 -7.91 9.83
N GLN A 82 -21.53 -8.35 10.89
CA GLN A 82 -20.10 -8.57 10.82
C GLN A 82 -19.78 -9.74 9.88
N THR A 83 -19.02 -9.46 8.82
CA THR A 83 -18.65 -10.45 7.80
C THR A 83 -17.36 -11.21 8.14
N CYS A 84 -16.54 -10.67 9.05
CA CYS A 84 -15.32 -11.32 9.51
C CYS A 84 -15.65 -12.36 10.59
N SER A 85 -15.21 -13.60 10.39
CA SER A 85 -15.43 -14.70 11.33
C SER A 85 -14.81 -14.39 12.71
N LYS A 86 -15.56 -14.65 13.78
CA LYS A 86 -15.05 -14.52 15.16
C LYS A 86 -13.85 -15.41 15.42
N ALA A 87 -13.81 -16.61 14.83
CA ALA A 87 -12.68 -17.53 14.96
C ALA A 87 -11.42 -16.93 14.34
N GLU A 88 -11.53 -16.32 13.16
CA GLU A 88 -10.39 -15.65 12.51
C GLU A 88 -9.93 -14.42 13.30
N GLN A 89 -10.86 -13.62 13.82
CA GLN A 89 -10.52 -12.46 14.66
C GLN A 89 -9.78 -12.90 15.94
N LEU A 90 -10.25 -13.93 16.64
CA LEU A 90 -9.59 -14.44 17.83
C LEU A 90 -8.23 -15.06 17.50
N THR A 91 -8.13 -15.82 16.42
CA THR A 91 -6.86 -16.40 15.96
C THR A 91 -5.85 -15.29 15.68
N LEU A 92 -6.27 -14.23 14.99
CA LEU A 92 -5.41 -13.08 14.72
C LEU A 92 -4.99 -12.37 16.03
N ALA A 93 -5.91 -12.19 16.97
CA ALA A 93 -5.60 -11.58 18.26
C ALA A 93 -4.52 -12.36 19.00
N PHE A 94 -4.67 -13.67 19.16
CA PHE A 94 -3.64 -14.52 19.79
C PHE A 94 -2.32 -14.49 19.03
N PHE A 95 -2.36 -14.52 17.68
CA PHE A 95 -1.17 -14.43 16.86
C PHE A 95 -0.41 -13.11 17.05
N MET A 96 -1.11 -12.03 17.31
CA MET A 96 -0.53 -10.73 17.64
C MET A 96 0.01 -10.70 19.08
N GLU A 97 -0.76 -11.18 20.05
CA GLU A 97 -0.39 -11.23 21.47
C GLU A 97 0.87 -12.07 21.70
N ASP A 98 0.99 -13.20 21.03
CA ASP A 98 2.18 -14.07 21.07
C ASP A 98 3.40 -13.50 20.30
N GLY A 99 3.24 -12.34 19.63
CA GLY A 99 4.31 -11.65 18.90
C GLY A 99 4.67 -12.27 17.55
N TYR A 100 3.95 -13.28 17.09
CA TYR A 100 4.20 -13.92 15.78
C TYR A 100 3.96 -12.96 14.62
N TYR A 101 2.94 -12.11 14.71
CA TYR A 101 2.63 -11.09 13.70
C TYR A 101 3.83 -10.17 13.45
N TYR A 102 4.36 -9.58 14.50
CA TYR A 102 5.50 -8.65 14.40
C TYR A 102 6.78 -9.34 13.92
N THR A 103 6.98 -10.60 14.33
CA THR A 103 8.11 -11.41 13.86
C THR A 103 7.98 -11.72 12.38
N GLY A 104 6.78 -12.03 11.90
CA GLY A 104 6.45 -12.24 10.50
C GLY A 104 6.74 -11.00 9.65
N ILE A 105 6.23 -9.83 10.06
CA ILE A 105 6.49 -8.55 9.38
C ILE A 105 7.98 -8.27 9.27
N ARG A 106 8.75 -8.47 10.34
CA ARG A 106 10.22 -8.25 10.29
C ARG A 106 10.91 -9.15 9.27
N LYS A 107 10.52 -10.43 9.19
CA LYS A 107 11.03 -11.37 8.20
C LYS A 107 10.66 -10.96 6.77
N LEU A 108 9.39 -10.58 6.54
CA LEU A 108 8.92 -10.10 5.25
C LEU A 108 9.67 -8.85 4.81
N ARG A 109 9.83 -7.87 5.69
CA ARG A 109 10.59 -6.64 5.40
C ARG A 109 12.03 -6.96 4.98
N GLY A 110 12.70 -7.87 5.68
CA GLY A 110 14.05 -8.33 5.32
C GLY A 110 14.10 -8.98 3.93
N LEU A 111 13.15 -9.89 3.66
CA LEU A 111 13.06 -10.58 2.37
C LEU A 111 12.81 -9.61 1.21
N TYR A 112 11.81 -8.74 1.34
CA TYR A 112 11.47 -7.79 0.28
C TYR A 112 12.54 -6.69 0.11
N ALA A 113 13.22 -6.29 1.19
CA ALA A 113 14.37 -5.39 1.08
C ALA A 113 15.50 -6.01 0.24
N GLN A 114 15.80 -7.29 0.45
CA GLN A 114 16.80 -8.01 -0.36
C GLN A 114 16.38 -8.10 -1.83
N LYS A 115 15.12 -8.47 -2.09
CA LYS A 115 14.59 -8.53 -3.46
C LYS A 115 14.65 -7.17 -4.16
N LEU A 116 14.20 -6.11 -3.48
CA LEU A 116 14.23 -4.76 -4.03
C LEU A 116 15.67 -4.34 -4.34
N ASN A 117 16.61 -4.58 -3.43
CA ASN A 117 18.03 -4.29 -3.68
C ASN A 117 18.57 -5.03 -4.90
N ALA A 118 18.26 -6.31 -5.08
CA ALA A 118 18.69 -7.08 -6.24
C ALA A 118 18.14 -6.49 -7.55
N VAL A 119 16.86 -6.09 -7.55
CA VAL A 119 16.22 -5.44 -8.69
C VAL A 119 16.87 -4.07 -8.98
N LEU A 120 17.10 -3.25 -7.96
CA LEU A 120 17.75 -1.94 -8.13
C LEU A 120 19.19 -2.07 -8.65
N GLN A 121 19.95 -3.06 -8.19
CA GLN A 121 21.27 -3.36 -8.72
C GLN A 121 21.21 -3.78 -10.20
N ALA A 122 20.23 -4.59 -10.59
CA ALA A 122 20.03 -4.95 -11.99
C ALA A 122 19.72 -3.73 -12.87
N PHE A 123 18.87 -2.79 -12.38
CA PHE A 123 18.62 -1.53 -13.08
C PHE A 123 19.88 -0.65 -13.18
N ALA A 124 20.70 -0.60 -12.13
CA ALA A 124 21.95 0.14 -12.15
C ALA A 124 22.96 -0.44 -13.15
N ALA A 125 23.02 -1.78 -13.25
CA ALA A 125 23.95 -2.46 -14.13
C ALA A 125 23.50 -2.49 -15.60
N TYR A 126 22.21 -2.67 -15.86
CA TYR A 126 21.68 -2.96 -17.19
C TYR A 126 20.65 -1.93 -17.69
N GLY A 127 20.15 -1.05 -16.86
CA GLY A 127 19.10 -0.08 -17.22
C GLY A 127 19.57 1.00 -18.22
N GLY A 128 20.88 1.26 -18.30
CA GLY A 128 21.50 2.07 -19.34
C GLY A 128 20.88 3.45 -19.59
N GLY A 129 20.22 4.06 -18.59
CA GLY A 129 19.46 5.30 -18.76
C GLY A 129 18.13 5.14 -19.54
N ILE A 130 17.77 3.90 -19.93
CA ILE A 130 16.51 3.59 -20.63
C ILE A 130 15.36 3.42 -19.63
N ALA A 131 15.64 2.83 -18.48
CA ALA A 131 14.65 2.55 -17.45
C ALA A 131 15.12 3.09 -16.08
N ALA A 132 14.25 3.80 -15.38
CA ALA A 132 14.53 4.39 -14.07
C ALA A 132 13.44 4.02 -13.06
N PRO A 133 13.81 3.35 -11.94
CA PRO A 133 12.87 3.05 -10.87
C PRO A 133 12.43 4.32 -10.13
N LEU A 134 11.15 4.38 -9.74
CA LEU A 134 10.53 5.54 -9.11
C LEU A 134 10.27 5.35 -7.61
N ASN A 135 9.66 4.23 -7.20
CA ASN A 135 9.32 3.95 -5.80
C ASN A 135 10.28 2.92 -5.20
N THR A 136 11.39 3.40 -4.64
CA THR A 136 12.51 2.56 -4.21
C THR A 136 12.60 2.31 -2.71
N HIS A 137 11.57 2.64 -1.92
CA HIS A 137 11.65 2.62 -0.47
C HIS A 137 10.69 1.67 0.23
N SER A 138 9.62 1.26 -0.44
CA SER A 138 8.53 0.47 0.17
C SER A 138 7.69 -0.24 -0.89
N GLY A 139 6.80 -1.11 -0.42
CA GLY A 139 5.83 -1.81 -1.24
C GLY A 139 6.34 -3.14 -1.80
N ILE A 140 5.46 -3.87 -2.43
CA ILE A 140 5.75 -5.17 -3.06
C ILE A 140 5.86 -5.06 -4.59
N ASN A 141 5.69 -3.86 -5.11
CA ASN A 141 5.79 -3.56 -6.53
C ASN A 141 6.78 -2.42 -6.77
N LEU A 142 7.35 -2.39 -7.95
CA LEU A 142 8.24 -1.35 -8.41
C LEU A 142 7.64 -0.67 -9.63
N THR A 143 7.53 0.65 -9.58
CA THR A 143 7.20 1.47 -10.74
C THR A 143 8.47 1.91 -11.43
N VAL A 144 8.51 1.74 -12.74
CA VAL A 144 9.66 2.07 -13.57
C VAL A 144 9.24 3.01 -14.68
N LYS A 145 9.92 4.13 -14.81
CA LYS A 145 9.77 5.01 -15.97
C LYS A 145 10.69 4.53 -17.09
N VAL A 146 10.12 4.27 -18.27
CA VAL A 146 10.87 3.77 -19.44
C VAL A 146 10.96 4.89 -20.48
N ARG A 147 12.17 5.16 -20.94
CA ARG A 147 12.42 6.08 -22.06
C ARG A 147 12.21 5.37 -23.38
N SER A 148 11.03 5.40 -23.91
CA SER A 148 10.65 4.74 -25.16
C SER A 148 9.67 5.60 -25.97
N LYS A 149 9.68 5.44 -27.31
CA LYS A 149 8.64 5.98 -28.21
C LYS A 149 7.43 5.03 -28.31
N LYS A 150 7.53 3.82 -27.74
CA LYS A 150 6.42 2.86 -27.71
C LYS A 150 5.50 3.19 -26.53
N LYS A 151 4.22 2.99 -26.73
CA LYS A 151 3.22 3.06 -25.65
C LYS A 151 3.46 1.95 -24.60
N ALA A 152 3.02 2.17 -23.38
CA ALA A 152 3.20 1.23 -22.27
C ALA A 152 2.62 -0.15 -22.57
N ASP A 153 1.43 -0.24 -23.16
CA ASP A 153 0.77 -1.50 -23.53
C ASP A 153 1.62 -2.35 -24.47
N ARG A 154 2.26 -1.72 -25.47
CA ARG A 154 3.14 -2.40 -26.39
C ARG A 154 4.41 -2.92 -25.70
N LEU A 155 4.97 -2.14 -24.77
CA LEU A 155 6.10 -2.57 -23.95
C LEU A 155 5.73 -3.76 -23.07
N CYS A 156 4.53 -3.74 -22.47
CA CYS A 156 4.01 -4.86 -21.69
C CYS A 156 3.83 -6.12 -22.53
N ALA A 157 3.29 -6.00 -23.76
CA ALA A 157 3.13 -7.12 -24.67
C ALA A 157 4.47 -7.74 -25.09
N GLU A 158 5.47 -6.90 -25.41
CA GLU A 158 6.82 -7.35 -25.74
C GLU A 158 7.51 -7.99 -24.53
N ALA A 159 7.37 -7.43 -23.32
CA ALA A 159 7.89 -8.01 -22.09
C ALA A 159 7.26 -9.38 -21.78
N LYS A 160 5.96 -9.52 -21.99
CA LYS A 160 5.25 -10.79 -21.81
C LYS A 160 5.77 -11.89 -22.72
N SER A 161 6.18 -11.56 -23.97
CA SER A 161 6.74 -12.54 -24.91
C SER A 161 8.07 -13.15 -24.44
N ILE A 162 8.78 -12.48 -23.53
CA ILE A 162 10.03 -12.96 -22.91
C ILE A 162 9.85 -13.39 -21.45
N GLY A 163 8.60 -13.59 -21.01
CA GLY A 163 8.29 -14.10 -19.67
C GLY A 163 8.19 -13.05 -18.56
N LEU A 164 8.22 -11.75 -18.88
CA LEU A 164 8.06 -10.67 -17.90
C LEU A 164 6.62 -10.16 -17.88
N GLN A 165 5.97 -10.24 -16.74
CA GLN A 165 4.64 -9.69 -16.54
C GLN A 165 4.74 -8.27 -15.99
N LEU A 166 4.37 -7.29 -16.81
CA LEU A 166 4.34 -5.88 -16.48
C LEU A 166 2.91 -5.35 -16.60
N ILE A 167 2.60 -4.31 -15.81
CA ILE A 167 1.32 -3.62 -15.79
C ILE A 167 1.57 -2.19 -16.27
N PRO A 168 0.88 -1.70 -17.31
CA PRO A 168 0.99 -0.32 -17.73
C PRO A 168 0.35 0.61 -16.70
N LEU A 169 1.03 1.68 -16.32
CA LEU A 169 0.50 2.61 -15.33
C LEU A 169 -0.72 3.39 -15.87
N SER A 170 -0.87 3.48 -17.18
CA SER A 170 -2.06 4.03 -17.85
C SER A 170 -3.36 3.33 -17.48
N GLU A 171 -3.33 2.02 -17.20
CA GLU A 171 -4.50 1.27 -16.70
C GLU A 171 -4.94 1.72 -15.29
N ILE A 172 -4.03 2.34 -14.53
CA ILE A 172 -4.29 2.78 -13.15
C ILE A 172 -4.63 4.27 -13.11
N THR A 173 -4.08 5.07 -14.03
CA THR A 173 -4.12 6.55 -13.94
C THR A 173 -4.90 7.23 -15.05
N ASP A 174 -5.44 6.51 -16.04
CA ASP A 174 -6.07 7.02 -17.25
C ASP A 174 -5.21 8.04 -18.04
N GLN A 175 -3.88 8.06 -17.78
CA GLN A 175 -2.94 8.96 -18.45
C GLN A 175 -2.00 8.15 -19.35
N GLU A 176 -1.78 8.63 -20.58
CA GLU A 176 -0.74 8.07 -21.45
C GLU A 176 0.63 8.32 -20.80
N THR A 177 1.26 7.24 -20.32
CA THR A 177 2.58 7.29 -19.67
C THR A 177 3.44 6.13 -20.15
N SER A 178 4.74 6.33 -20.14
CA SER A 178 5.73 5.28 -20.35
C SER A 178 6.15 4.58 -19.03
N ALA A 179 5.37 4.75 -17.97
CA ALA A 179 5.63 4.11 -16.70
C ALA A 179 4.96 2.73 -16.63
N LEU A 180 5.69 1.77 -16.08
CA LEU A 180 5.29 0.37 -15.94
C LEU A 180 5.44 -0.03 -14.48
N SER A 181 4.62 -0.96 -14.01
CA SER A 181 4.73 -1.53 -12.67
C SER A 181 4.85 -3.05 -12.74
N PHE A 182 5.58 -3.63 -11.81
CA PHE A 182 5.67 -5.08 -11.63
C PHE A 182 5.92 -5.44 -10.17
N TYR A 183 5.52 -6.65 -9.80
CA TYR A 183 5.80 -7.23 -8.47
C TYR A 183 7.16 -7.94 -8.49
N TYR A 184 7.92 -7.86 -7.38
CA TYR A 184 9.23 -8.49 -7.24
C TYR A 184 9.32 -9.44 -6.05
#